data_ac4e26142ca9393b4857be27d42938b5
#
_entry.id   ac4e26142ca9393b4857be27d42938b5
#
_cell.length_a   1.000
_cell.length_b   1.000
_cell.length_c   1.000
_cell.angle_alpha   90.00
_cell.angle_beta   90.00
_cell.angle_gamma   90.00
#
_symmetry.space_group_name_H-M   'P 1'
#
loop_
_entity.id
_entity.type
_entity.pdbx_description
1 polymer ?
#
loop_
_entity_poly.entity_id
_entity_poly.type
_entity_poly.pdbx_seq_one_letter_code
_entity_poly.pdbx_strand_id
1 'polypeptide(L)'
;KNKINTILEENKKLKKQNSNLLKEIHHFKILKNISDKNLILGFNVHVFSQDYVDGKVLKNILEDIKSSEEKLIITILQQNNNKLEIYTLVTKDCLNFITAKDVINTLNENIGSTGGGRDDLAQAGLEFNGKISEITATVKDNISKIILNKGN
;
A
#
# COMPACT_ATOMS: atom_id res chain seq x y z
N LYS A 1 -37.28 21.30 -15.74
CA LYS A 1 -35.88 21.29 -16.20
C LYS A 1 -34.89 21.61 -15.10
N ASN A 2 -35.13 22.69 -14.33
CA ASN A 2 -34.18 23.10 -13.27
C ASN A 2 -34.12 22.12 -12.11
N LYS A 3 -35.22 21.41 -11.78
CA LYS A 3 -35.23 20.42 -10.69
C LYS A 3 -34.34 19.20 -10.99
N ILE A 4 -34.35 18.74 -12.24
CA ILE A 4 -33.54 17.58 -12.64
C ILE A 4 -32.04 17.90 -12.57
N ASN A 5 -31.64 19.08 -13.05
CA ASN A 5 -30.28 19.54 -13.01
C ASN A 5 -29.79 19.73 -11.56
N THR A 6 -30.64 20.25 -10.69
CA THR A 6 -30.35 20.44 -9.27
C THR A 6 -30.12 19.08 -8.58
N ILE A 7 -30.98 18.09 -8.87
CA ILE A 7 -30.85 16.73 -8.32
C ILE A 7 -29.55 16.08 -8.79
N LEU A 8 -29.20 16.22 -10.07
CA LEU A 8 -27.96 15.66 -10.62
C LEU A 8 -26.71 16.30 -9.98
N GLU A 9 -26.74 17.62 -9.77
CA GLU A 9 -25.66 18.34 -9.10
C GLU A 9 -25.51 17.92 -7.64
N GLU A 10 -26.63 17.76 -6.92
CA GLU A 10 -26.64 17.29 -5.53
C GLU A 10 -26.09 15.85 -5.46
N ASN A 11 -26.48 14.99 -6.39
CA ASN A 11 -25.98 13.61 -6.45
C ASN A 11 -24.46 13.57 -6.68
N LYS A 12 -23.93 14.39 -7.57
CA LYS A 12 -22.50 14.51 -7.80
C LYS A 12 -21.76 14.99 -6.55
N LYS A 13 -22.33 15.99 -5.88
CA LYS A 13 -21.77 16.55 -4.65
C LYS A 13 -21.74 15.50 -3.54
N LEU A 14 -22.82 14.74 -3.35
CA LEU A 14 -22.93 13.69 -2.35
C LEU A 14 -21.95 12.55 -2.64
N LYS A 15 -21.81 12.13 -3.87
CA LYS A 15 -20.84 11.09 -4.27
C LYS A 15 -19.42 11.53 -3.97
N LYS A 16 -19.08 12.77 -4.25
CA LYS A 16 -17.76 13.34 -3.98
C LYS A 16 -17.49 13.39 -2.48
N GLN A 17 -18.48 13.83 -1.69
CA GLN A 17 -18.39 13.87 -0.23
C GLN A 17 -18.20 12.46 0.35
N ASN A 18 -18.97 11.47 -0.13
CA ASN A 18 -18.83 10.09 0.30
C ASN A 18 -17.44 9.52 -0.02
N SER A 19 -16.93 9.80 -1.21
CA SER A 19 -15.59 9.39 -1.65
C SER A 19 -14.51 9.97 -0.76
N ASN A 20 -14.62 11.26 -0.41
CA ASN A 20 -13.69 11.94 0.48
C ASN A 20 -13.73 11.36 1.89
N LEU A 21 -14.94 11.09 2.42
CA LEU A 21 -15.11 10.49 3.75
C LEU A 21 -14.54 9.08 3.79
N LEU A 22 -14.75 8.28 2.75
CA LEU A 22 -14.17 6.93 2.66
C LEU A 22 -12.65 6.99 2.64
N LYS A 23 -12.07 7.93 1.89
CA LYS A 23 -10.62 8.14 1.88
C LYS A 23 -10.11 8.47 3.27
N GLU A 24 -10.77 9.37 4.00
CA GLU A 24 -10.38 9.74 5.36
C GLU A 24 -10.45 8.56 6.33
N ILE A 25 -11.49 7.74 6.23
CA ILE A 25 -11.64 6.53 7.07
C ILE A 25 -10.52 5.54 6.78
N HIS A 26 -10.22 5.26 5.53
CA HIS A 26 -9.15 4.34 5.14
C HIS A 26 -7.78 4.88 5.54
N HIS A 27 -7.54 6.18 5.35
CA HIS A 27 -6.31 6.84 5.77
C HIS A 27 -6.11 6.67 7.28
N PHE A 28 -7.13 6.93 8.06
CA PHE A 28 -7.09 6.78 9.52
C PHE A 28 -6.78 5.33 9.93
N LYS A 29 -7.42 4.35 9.29
CA LYS A 29 -7.18 2.93 9.57
C LYS A 29 -5.73 2.53 9.28
N ILE A 30 -5.17 3.01 8.18
CA ILE A 30 -3.78 2.73 7.83
C ILE A 30 -2.83 3.38 8.84
N LEU A 31 -3.06 4.64 9.19
CA LEU A 31 -2.26 5.32 10.21
C LEU A 31 -2.31 4.59 11.55
N LYS A 32 -3.46 4.06 11.92
CA LYS A 32 -3.62 3.27 13.14
C LYS A 32 -2.80 1.98 13.08
N ASN A 33 -2.77 1.31 11.93
CA ASN A 33 -1.96 0.10 11.74
C ASN A 33 -0.46 0.36 11.87
N ILE A 34 0.00 1.56 11.54
CA ILE A 34 1.43 1.91 11.61
C ILE A 34 1.78 2.76 12.83
N SER A 35 0.83 3.00 13.75
CA SER A 35 1.04 3.84 14.93
C SER A 35 2.07 3.27 15.91
N ASP A 36 2.15 1.95 16.02
CA ASP A 36 3.15 1.28 16.85
C ASP A 36 4.39 0.99 16.00
N LYS A 37 5.55 1.38 16.50
CA LYS A 37 6.80 1.11 15.78
C LYS A 37 7.09 -0.38 15.75
N ASN A 38 7.37 -0.90 14.57
CA ASN A 38 7.83 -2.27 14.37
C ASN A 38 9.18 -2.24 13.67
N LEU A 39 10.25 -2.17 14.46
CA LEU A 39 11.59 -1.99 13.95
C LEU A 39 12.19 -3.31 13.44
N ILE A 40 12.58 -3.32 12.19
CA ILE A 40 13.36 -4.40 11.56
C ILE A 40 14.65 -3.77 11.06
N LEU A 41 15.78 -4.17 11.64
CA LEU A 41 17.10 -3.65 11.27
C LEU A 41 17.19 -2.11 11.34
N GLY A 42 16.46 -1.50 12.27
CA GLY A 42 16.45 -0.05 12.47
C GLY A 42 15.42 0.71 11.65
N PHE A 43 14.68 0.05 10.80
CA PHE A 43 13.61 0.65 9.98
C PHE A 43 12.25 0.30 10.54
N ASN A 44 11.32 1.24 10.48
CA ASN A 44 9.94 1.01 10.89
C ASN A 44 9.21 0.33 9.72
N VAL A 45 9.02 -1.00 9.83
CA VAL A 45 8.48 -1.83 8.76
C VAL A 45 7.11 -2.37 9.15
N HIS A 46 6.13 -2.16 8.30
CA HIS A 46 4.78 -2.68 8.49
C HIS A 46 4.33 -3.45 7.25
N VAL A 47 3.89 -4.68 7.46
CA VAL A 47 3.31 -5.51 6.41
C VAL A 47 1.99 -6.04 6.95
N PHE A 48 0.89 -5.66 6.32
CA PHE A 48 -0.44 -6.06 6.79
C PHE A 48 -1.42 -6.20 5.63
N SER A 49 -2.49 -6.94 5.88
CA SER A 49 -3.62 -7.05 4.96
C SER A 49 -4.77 -6.18 5.45
N GLN A 50 -5.61 -5.78 4.52
CA GLN A 50 -6.78 -4.95 4.82
C GLN A 50 -7.93 -5.30 3.87
N ASP A 51 -9.12 -4.82 4.21
CA ASP A 51 -10.26 -4.87 3.32
C ASP A 51 -9.98 -4.05 2.07
N TYR A 52 -10.56 -4.46 0.96
CA TYR A 52 -10.31 -3.83 -0.34
C TYR A 52 -10.63 -2.33 -0.33
N VAL A 53 -9.69 -1.57 -0.84
CA VAL A 53 -9.81 -0.13 -1.08
C VAL A 53 -9.47 0.10 -2.55
N ASP A 54 -10.24 0.94 -3.24
CA ASP A 54 -9.95 1.29 -4.64
C ASP A 54 -8.48 1.71 -4.78
N GLY A 55 -7.82 1.21 -5.82
CA GLY A 55 -6.38 1.42 -6.01
C GLY A 55 -5.97 2.88 -6.11
N LYS A 56 -6.79 3.73 -6.74
CA LYS A 56 -6.50 5.16 -6.84
C LYS A 56 -6.57 5.84 -5.49
N VAL A 57 -7.57 5.47 -4.68
CA VAL A 57 -7.74 6.00 -3.32
C VAL A 57 -6.55 5.57 -2.46
N LEU A 58 -6.19 4.29 -2.53
CA LEU A 58 -5.07 3.76 -1.75
C LEU A 58 -3.75 4.44 -2.12
N LYS A 59 -3.47 4.64 -3.40
CA LYS A 59 -2.27 5.36 -3.85
C LYS A 59 -2.23 6.78 -3.32
N ASN A 60 -3.35 7.50 -3.35
CA ASN A 60 -3.44 8.86 -2.80
C ASN A 60 -3.14 8.88 -1.31
N ILE A 61 -3.67 7.91 -0.56
CA ILE A 61 -3.40 7.77 0.88
C ILE A 61 -1.91 7.53 1.12
N LEU A 62 -1.31 6.63 0.36
CA LEU A 62 0.10 6.30 0.48
C LEU A 62 1.00 7.50 0.14
N GLU A 63 0.64 8.30 -0.87
CA GLU A 63 1.37 9.54 -1.19
C GLU A 63 1.31 10.54 -0.02
N ASP A 64 0.16 10.67 0.62
CA ASP A 64 -0.01 11.55 1.77
C ASP A 64 0.85 11.06 2.96
N ILE A 65 0.87 9.75 3.21
CA ILE A 65 1.68 9.14 4.27
C ILE A 65 3.17 9.35 3.99
N LYS A 66 3.57 9.16 2.74
CA LYS A 66 4.97 9.38 2.32
C LYS A 66 5.45 10.79 2.64
N SER A 67 4.57 11.77 2.47
CA SER A 67 4.90 13.19 2.71
C SER A 67 4.98 13.54 4.20
N SER A 68 4.29 12.80 5.07
CA SER A 68 4.17 13.12 6.50
C SER A 68 5.01 12.24 7.42
N GLU A 69 5.50 11.11 6.94
CA GLU A 69 6.23 10.12 7.77
C GLU A 69 7.69 9.98 7.32
N GLU A 70 8.52 9.49 8.24
CA GLU A 70 9.95 9.26 7.99
C GLU A 70 10.34 7.84 8.41
N LYS A 71 11.39 7.31 7.79
CA LYS A 71 11.98 5.99 8.09
C LYS A 71 10.95 4.86 8.08
N LEU A 72 10.04 4.90 7.11
CA LEU A 72 8.89 4.02 7.07
C LEU A 72 8.91 3.17 5.79
N ILE A 73 8.65 1.89 5.97
CA ILE A 73 8.44 0.94 4.88
C ILE A 73 7.11 0.24 5.14
N ILE A 74 6.17 0.37 4.22
CA ILE A 74 4.84 -0.24 4.35
C ILE A 74 4.59 -1.13 3.15
N THR A 75 4.08 -2.34 3.40
CA THR A 75 3.48 -3.16 2.36
C THR A 75 2.07 -3.53 2.78
N ILE A 76 1.11 -3.20 1.93
CA ILE A 76 -0.31 -3.46 2.15
C ILE A 76 -0.77 -4.51 1.13
N LEU A 77 -1.45 -5.55 1.65
CA LEU A 77 -2.04 -6.59 0.84
C LEU A 77 -3.55 -6.48 0.93
N GLN A 78 -4.21 -6.52 -0.22
CA GLN A 78 -5.67 -6.53 -0.26
C GLN A 78 -6.16 -7.44 -1.36
N GLN A 79 -7.31 -8.05 -1.14
CA GLN A 79 -7.87 -9.02 -2.07
C GLN A 79 -9.20 -8.54 -2.60
N ASN A 80 -9.35 -8.61 -3.94
CA ASN A 80 -10.59 -8.32 -4.64
C ASN A 80 -10.96 -9.58 -5.44
N ASN A 81 -11.94 -10.33 -4.93
CA ASN A 81 -12.29 -11.64 -5.45
C ASN A 81 -11.06 -12.58 -5.43
N ASN A 82 -10.63 -13.10 -6.56
CA ASN A 82 -9.48 -13.99 -6.66
C ASN A 82 -8.17 -13.27 -6.96
N LYS A 83 -8.19 -11.93 -6.96
CA LYS A 83 -7.01 -11.12 -7.26
C LYS A 83 -6.44 -10.53 -5.99
N LEU A 84 -5.15 -10.80 -5.74
CA LEU A 84 -4.40 -10.17 -4.66
C LEU A 84 -3.64 -8.97 -5.21
N GLU A 85 -3.78 -7.83 -4.55
CA GLU A 85 -3.04 -6.61 -4.86
C GLU A 85 -2.07 -6.31 -3.73
N ILE A 86 -0.85 -5.93 -4.10
CA ILE A 86 0.23 -5.65 -3.15
C ILE A 86 0.77 -4.26 -3.46
N TYR A 87 0.79 -3.39 -2.44
CA TYR A 87 1.29 -2.02 -2.57
C TYR A 87 2.43 -1.84 -1.58
N THR A 88 3.56 -1.32 -2.04
CA THR A 88 4.72 -1.05 -1.18
C THR A 88 5.09 0.43 -1.26
N LEU A 89 5.26 1.04 -0.09
CA LEU A 89 5.68 2.42 0.08
C LEU A 89 6.99 2.45 0.85
N VAL A 90 7.94 3.24 0.37
CA VAL A 90 9.24 3.47 1.04
C VAL A 90 9.46 4.97 1.11
N THR A 91 9.67 5.50 2.31
CA THR A 91 9.95 6.93 2.48
C THR A 91 11.33 7.29 1.96
N LYS A 92 11.51 8.55 1.60
CA LYS A 92 12.69 9.06 0.90
C LYS A 92 14.01 8.71 1.61
N ASP A 93 14.02 8.80 2.93
CA ASP A 93 15.21 8.54 3.75
C ASP A 93 15.63 7.07 3.81
N CYS A 94 14.75 6.16 3.37
CA CYS A 94 15.05 4.72 3.29
C CYS A 94 15.57 4.28 1.93
N LEU A 95 15.50 5.11 0.90
CA LEU A 95 15.76 4.73 -0.49
C LEU A 95 17.21 4.29 -0.76
N ASN A 96 18.16 4.68 0.09
CA ASN A 96 19.54 4.22 -0.03
C ASN A 96 19.70 2.73 0.36
N PHE A 97 18.75 2.19 1.13
CA PHE A 97 18.81 0.83 1.67
C PHE A 97 17.83 -0.11 1.00
N ILE A 98 16.68 0.39 0.58
CA ILE A 98 15.63 -0.42 -0.01
C ILE A 98 14.75 0.48 -0.87
N THR A 99 14.24 -0.06 -1.99
CA THR A 99 13.24 0.63 -2.81
C THR A 99 11.97 -0.21 -2.87
N ALA A 100 10.83 0.45 -3.06
CA ALA A 100 9.56 -0.25 -3.29
C ALA A 100 9.66 -1.16 -4.51
N LYS A 101 10.36 -0.70 -5.52
CA LYS A 101 10.61 -1.47 -6.76
C LYS A 101 11.37 -2.77 -6.48
N ASP A 102 12.38 -2.74 -5.61
CA ASP A 102 13.13 -3.95 -5.20
C ASP A 102 12.20 -4.96 -4.52
N VAL A 103 11.34 -4.51 -3.62
CA VAL A 103 10.38 -5.37 -2.93
C VAL A 103 9.44 -6.03 -3.92
N ILE A 104 8.88 -5.26 -4.84
CA ILE A 104 7.94 -5.78 -5.85
C ILE A 104 8.65 -6.74 -6.82
N ASN A 105 9.84 -6.40 -7.30
CA ASN A 105 10.60 -7.29 -8.19
C ASN A 105 10.92 -8.63 -7.52
N THR A 106 11.31 -8.60 -6.25
CA THR A 106 11.58 -9.83 -5.49
C THR A 106 10.32 -10.67 -5.34
N LEU A 107 9.18 -10.06 -5.08
CA LEU A 107 7.89 -10.75 -5.04
C LEU A 107 7.53 -11.36 -6.39
N ASN A 108 7.74 -10.62 -7.48
CA ASN A 108 7.48 -11.14 -8.83
C ASN A 108 8.27 -12.42 -9.08
N GLU A 109 9.50 -12.48 -8.63
CA GLU A 109 10.35 -13.68 -8.75
C GLU A 109 9.86 -14.82 -7.85
N ASN A 110 9.47 -14.51 -6.61
CA ASN A 110 9.14 -15.53 -5.60
C ASN A 110 7.75 -16.12 -5.75
N ILE A 111 6.75 -15.31 -6.09
CA ILE A 111 5.35 -15.74 -6.10
C ILE A 111 4.67 -15.61 -7.46
N GLY A 112 5.40 -15.14 -8.47
CA GLY A 112 4.85 -15.02 -9.81
C GLY A 112 3.88 -13.85 -9.99
N SER A 113 3.94 -12.84 -9.11
CA SER A 113 3.15 -11.62 -9.29
C SER A 113 3.67 -10.80 -10.47
N THR A 114 2.85 -9.90 -10.96
CA THR A 114 3.20 -8.99 -12.06
C THR A 114 2.98 -7.57 -11.61
N GLY A 115 3.98 -6.73 -11.76
CA GLY A 115 3.87 -5.33 -11.40
C GLY A 115 5.20 -4.61 -11.41
N GLY A 116 5.16 -3.37 -10.97
CA GLY A 116 6.31 -2.48 -10.92
C GLY A 116 5.91 -1.13 -10.36
N GLY A 117 6.71 -0.12 -10.62
CA GLY A 117 6.43 1.24 -10.18
C GLY A 117 7.68 2.06 -9.98
N ARG A 118 7.60 3.01 -9.06
CA ARG A 118 8.70 3.89 -8.71
C ARG A 118 9.49 3.32 -7.52
N ASP A 119 10.62 3.94 -7.22
CA ASP A 119 11.44 3.54 -6.08
C ASP A 119 10.74 3.76 -4.73
N ASP A 120 9.86 4.75 -4.65
CA ASP A 120 9.13 5.09 -3.43
C ASP A 120 7.74 4.45 -3.32
N LEU A 121 7.12 4.09 -4.44
CA LEU A 121 5.78 3.50 -4.45
C LEU A 121 5.65 2.55 -5.65
N ALA A 122 5.43 1.28 -5.36
CA ALA A 122 5.27 0.25 -6.38
C ALA A 122 4.13 -0.70 -6.01
N GLN A 123 3.60 -1.40 -7.01
CA GLN A 123 2.49 -2.30 -6.82
C GLN A 123 2.63 -3.54 -7.69
N ALA A 124 1.99 -4.63 -7.25
CA ALA A 124 1.90 -5.85 -8.01
C ALA A 124 0.54 -6.52 -7.79
N GLY A 125 0.21 -7.44 -8.66
CA GLY A 125 -1.01 -8.23 -8.55
C GLY A 125 -0.79 -9.64 -9.05
N LEU A 126 -1.61 -10.56 -8.53
CA LEU A 126 -1.64 -11.94 -9.01
C LEU A 126 -2.99 -12.56 -8.68
N GLU A 127 -3.35 -13.61 -9.41
CA GLU A 127 -4.48 -14.45 -9.03
C GLU A 127 -4.04 -15.29 -7.84
N PHE A 128 -4.83 -15.30 -6.77
CA PHE A 128 -4.45 -15.91 -5.53
C PHE A 128 -5.65 -16.47 -4.77
N ASN A 129 -5.56 -17.75 -4.41
CA ASN A 129 -6.59 -18.47 -3.64
C ASN A 129 -6.03 -19.03 -2.33
N GLY A 130 -4.79 -18.72 -1.99
CA GLY A 130 -4.13 -19.22 -0.80
C GLY A 130 -4.36 -18.36 0.44
N LYS A 131 -3.51 -18.53 1.42
CA LYS A 131 -3.55 -17.75 2.67
C LYS A 131 -2.68 -16.49 2.53
N ILE A 132 -3.29 -15.33 2.76
CA ILE A 132 -2.59 -14.05 2.71
C ILE A 132 -1.45 -14.00 3.72
N SER A 133 -1.59 -14.67 4.87
CA SER A 133 -0.53 -14.71 5.89
C SER A 133 0.79 -15.26 5.37
N GLU A 134 0.76 -16.20 4.43
CA GLU A 134 1.97 -16.75 3.81
C GLU A 134 2.69 -15.68 2.97
N ILE A 135 1.92 -14.89 2.22
CA ILE A 135 2.48 -13.80 1.41
C ILE A 135 3.04 -12.71 2.33
N THR A 136 2.34 -12.38 3.42
CA THR A 136 2.80 -11.41 4.41
C THR A 136 4.16 -11.83 4.98
N ALA A 137 4.32 -13.09 5.33
CA ALA A 137 5.59 -13.63 5.84
C ALA A 137 6.70 -13.53 4.79
N THR A 138 6.39 -13.85 3.54
CA THR A 138 7.34 -13.74 2.43
C THR A 138 7.80 -12.31 2.22
N VAL A 139 6.90 -11.34 2.27
CA VAL A 139 7.23 -9.91 2.12
C VAL A 139 8.17 -9.45 3.24
N LYS A 140 7.86 -9.81 4.49
CA LYS A 140 8.70 -9.45 5.64
C LYS A 140 10.11 -10.01 5.49
N ASP A 141 10.23 -11.26 5.07
CA ASP A 141 11.51 -11.91 4.85
C ASP A 141 12.29 -11.23 3.72
N ASN A 142 11.62 -10.92 2.62
CA ASN A 142 12.24 -10.23 1.48
C ASN A 142 12.77 -8.84 1.87
N ILE A 143 11.99 -8.08 2.63
CA ILE A 143 12.41 -6.74 3.08
C ILE A 143 13.67 -6.86 3.94
N SER A 144 13.69 -7.78 4.88
CA SER A 144 14.85 -8.01 5.75
C SER A 144 16.09 -8.36 4.95
N LYS A 145 15.96 -9.25 3.97
CA LYS A 145 17.07 -9.68 3.12
C LYS A 145 17.60 -8.55 2.24
N ILE A 146 16.71 -7.74 1.67
CA ILE A 146 17.10 -6.59 0.83
C ILE A 146 17.91 -5.60 1.65
N ILE A 147 17.46 -5.26 2.85
CA ILE A 147 18.14 -4.33 3.74
C ILE A 147 19.52 -4.87 4.15
N LEU A 148 19.59 -6.15 4.52
CA LEU A 148 20.85 -6.79 4.90
C LEU A 148 21.87 -6.78 3.75
N ASN A 149 21.43 -7.07 2.54
CA ASN A 149 22.33 -7.12 1.38
C ASN A 149 22.90 -5.75 1.02
N LYS A 150 22.13 -4.67 1.19
CA LYS A 150 22.61 -3.32 0.92
C LYS A 150 23.44 -2.73 2.07
N GLY A 151 23.29 -3.25 3.28
CA GLY A 151 24.08 -2.85 4.44
C GLY A 151 25.49 -3.44 4.47
N ASN A 152 25.74 -4.37 3.59
CA ASN A 152 27.04 -4.99 3.40
C ASN A 152 27.72 -4.42 2.17
#